data_3bcb5d69f1b7f365fcabdadd61e7b5cf
#
_entry.id   3bcb5d69f1b7f365fcabdadd61e7b5cf
#
_cell.length_a   1.000
_cell.length_b   1.000
_cell.length_c   1.000
_cell.angle_alpha   90.00
_cell.angle_beta   90.00
_cell.angle_gamma   90.00
#
_symmetry.space_group_name_H-M   'P 1'
#
loop_
_entity.id
_entity.type
_entity.pdbx_description
1 polymer ?
#
loop_
_entity_poly.entity_id
_entity_poly.type
_entity_poly.pdbx_seq_one_letter_code
_entity_poly.pdbx_strand_id
1 'polypeptide(L)'
;VVAAALLEQPLPPVPYTLSDMAADVVGLMDHLNLSKAHIMGASMGGMIAQVFAIEHPTRTASLISVMSMPGEPETMQSSPEAMTALLSIPPSDRAGFIEHSLKYQAFQSKKYRNDALSRANAARDFDRSYYPIGTTRQMAAIYASGRRTEALQALNVPTLVIHGKDDTLISPFAGERTAELIPGATLVMVDDMGHDVPEPLWGHIVDTISRFTLKK
;
A
#
# COMPACT_ATOMS: atom_id res chain seq x y z
N VAL A 1 2.57 7.22 -18.39
CA VAL A 1 1.98 5.97 -17.89
C VAL A 1 0.60 6.22 -17.32
N VAL A 2 0.42 7.07 -16.28
CA VAL A 2 -0.88 7.33 -15.64
C VAL A 2 -1.96 7.74 -16.65
N ALA A 3 -1.67 8.74 -17.51
CA ALA A 3 -2.62 9.17 -18.54
C ALA A 3 -2.95 8.03 -19.54
N ALA A 4 -1.98 7.25 -19.95
CA ALA A 4 -2.20 6.10 -20.83
C ALA A 4 -3.07 5.03 -20.14
N ALA A 5 -2.82 4.76 -18.86
CA ALA A 5 -3.64 3.81 -18.09
C ALA A 5 -5.09 4.27 -17.96
N LEU A 6 -5.32 5.55 -17.64
CA LEU A 6 -6.66 6.14 -17.52
C LEU A 6 -7.43 6.19 -18.85
N LEU A 7 -6.71 6.21 -19.98
CA LEU A 7 -7.27 6.21 -21.34
C LEU A 7 -7.29 4.81 -21.96
N GLU A 8 -6.99 3.78 -21.21
CA GLU A 8 -6.91 2.37 -21.66
C GLU A 8 -5.97 2.19 -22.86
N GLN A 9 -4.94 3.03 -22.96
CA GLN A 9 -3.93 2.97 -24.03
C GLN A 9 -2.77 2.06 -23.63
N PRO A 10 -2.01 1.51 -24.60
CA PRO A 10 -0.81 0.75 -24.30
C PRO A 10 0.16 1.56 -23.42
N LEU A 11 0.62 0.94 -22.33
CA LEU A 11 1.54 1.60 -21.42
C LEU A 11 2.93 1.69 -22.02
N PRO A 12 3.63 2.82 -21.88
CA PRO A 12 5.04 2.90 -22.25
C PRO A 12 5.88 1.98 -21.34
N PRO A 13 7.10 1.60 -21.76
CA PRO A 13 8.00 0.83 -20.92
C PRO A 13 8.20 1.47 -19.55
N VAL A 14 8.14 0.67 -18.51
CA VAL A 14 8.37 1.09 -17.11
C VAL A 14 9.74 0.63 -16.65
N PRO A 15 10.40 1.37 -15.73
CA PRO A 15 11.75 1.02 -15.28
C PRO A 15 11.78 -0.25 -14.43
N TYR A 16 10.67 -0.56 -13.73
CA TYR A 16 10.49 -1.75 -12.90
C TYR A 16 8.99 -1.97 -12.62
N THR A 17 8.64 -3.15 -12.16
CA THR A 17 7.29 -3.60 -11.83
C THR A 17 7.16 -3.90 -10.32
N LEU A 18 5.97 -4.28 -9.86
CA LEU A 18 5.80 -4.80 -8.49
C LEU A 18 6.51 -6.15 -8.29
N SER A 19 6.68 -6.94 -9.36
CA SER A 19 7.43 -8.20 -9.32
C SER A 19 8.93 -7.95 -9.08
N ASP A 20 9.51 -6.95 -9.75
CA ASP A 20 10.90 -6.55 -9.48
C ASP A 20 11.10 -6.10 -8.03
N MET A 21 10.13 -5.34 -7.48
CA MET A 21 10.16 -4.93 -6.07
C MET A 21 9.99 -6.12 -5.10
N ALA A 22 9.18 -7.12 -5.47
CA ALA A 22 9.07 -8.36 -4.69
C ALA A 22 10.37 -9.16 -4.72
N ALA A 23 11.08 -9.17 -5.85
CA ALA A 23 12.40 -9.80 -5.96
C ALA A 23 13.45 -9.12 -5.07
N ASP A 24 13.38 -7.79 -4.86
CA ASP A 24 14.23 -7.09 -3.88
C ASP A 24 14.00 -7.61 -2.46
N VAL A 25 12.75 -7.93 -2.09
CA VAL A 25 12.43 -8.53 -0.79
C VAL A 25 13.04 -9.94 -0.67
N VAL A 26 13.01 -10.73 -1.76
CA VAL A 26 13.69 -12.05 -1.79
C VAL A 26 15.19 -11.88 -1.54
N GLY A 27 15.84 -10.97 -2.25
CA GLY A 27 17.26 -10.67 -2.07
C GLY A 27 17.61 -10.25 -0.65
N LEU A 28 16.77 -9.45 -0.01
CA LEU A 28 16.93 -9.07 1.40
C LEU A 28 16.79 -10.28 2.33
N MET A 29 15.78 -11.12 2.12
CA MET A 29 15.61 -12.35 2.92
C MET A 29 16.79 -13.30 2.77
N ASP A 30 17.34 -13.43 1.57
CA ASP A 30 18.52 -14.28 1.32
C ASP A 30 19.76 -13.72 2.03
N HIS A 31 19.97 -12.40 1.96
CA HIS A 31 21.06 -11.74 2.69
C HIS A 31 20.95 -11.94 4.21
N LEU A 32 19.73 -11.96 4.74
CA LEU A 32 19.46 -12.18 6.17
C LEU A 32 19.37 -13.66 6.55
N ASN A 33 19.56 -14.60 5.61
CA ASN A 33 19.40 -16.05 5.81
C ASN A 33 17.99 -16.43 6.33
N LEU A 34 16.95 -15.71 5.91
CA LEU A 34 15.56 -16.00 6.26
C LEU A 34 14.94 -16.90 5.19
N SER A 35 14.64 -18.13 5.53
CA SER A 35 13.97 -19.07 4.62
C SER A 35 12.50 -18.75 4.41
N LYS A 36 11.83 -18.18 5.43
CA LYS A 36 10.40 -17.87 5.43
C LYS A 36 10.11 -16.72 6.38
N ALA A 37 9.14 -15.84 6.01
CA ALA A 37 8.75 -14.70 6.84
C ALA A 37 7.24 -14.39 6.71
N HIS A 38 6.68 -13.69 7.69
CA HIS A 38 5.42 -13.00 7.55
C HIS A 38 5.66 -11.75 6.72
N ILE A 39 4.93 -11.58 5.62
CA ILE A 39 5.10 -10.46 4.67
C ILE A 39 3.96 -9.47 4.87
N MET A 40 4.32 -8.29 5.35
CA MET A 40 3.38 -7.19 5.56
C MET A 40 3.70 -6.02 4.66
N GLY A 41 2.67 -5.43 4.09
CA GLY A 41 2.79 -4.19 3.34
C GLY A 41 1.55 -3.31 3.45
N ALA A 42 1.78 -1.99 3.40
CA ALA A 42 0.71 -1.01 3.41
C ALA A 42 0.63 -0.29 2.06
N SER A 43 -0.58 0.01 1.57
CA SER A 43 -0.83 0.68 0.30
C SER A 43 -0.12 -0.04 -0.86
N MET A 44 0.76 0.63 -1.62
CA MET A 44 1.60 -0.02 -2.63
C MET A 44 2.45 -1.16 -2.04
N GLY A 45 2.94 -1.02 -0.81
CA GLY A 45 3.63 -2.11 -0.10
C GLY A 45 2.76 -3.36 0.07
N GLY A 46 1.44 -3.19 0.24
CA GLY A 46 0.48 -4.30 0.26
C GLY A 46 0.33 -4.97 -1.11
N MET A 47 0.40 -4.20 -2.20
CA MET A 47 0.42 -4.76 -3.56
C MET A 47 1.70 -5.57 -3.81
N ILE A 48 2.85 -5.07 -3.36
CA ILE A 48 4.14 -5.79 -3.43
C ILE A 48 4.08 -7.06 -2.58
N ALA A 49 3.52 -6.99 -1.38
CA ALA A 49 3.35 -8.16 -0.49
C ALA A 49 2.43 -9.23 -1.11
N GLN A 50 1.37 -8.82 -1.82
CA GLN A 50 0.51 -9.74 -2.59
C GLN A 50 1.30 -10.41 -3.71
N VAL A 51 2.05 -9.66 -4.51
CA VAL A 51 2.90 -10.21 -5.57
C VAL A 51 3.94 -11.17 -4.99
N PHE A 52 4.60 -10.80 -3.89
CA PHE A 52 5.54 -11.67 -3.20
C PHE A 52 4.88 -12.99 -2.78
N ALA A 53 3.70 -12.94 -2.17
CA ALA A 53 3.00 -14.14 -1.72
C ALA A 53 2.57 -15.04 -2.89
N ILE A 54 2.21 -14.46 -4.03
CA ILE A 54 1.85 -15.16 -5.26
C ILE A 54 3.08 -15.85 -5.88
N GLU A 55 4.18 -15.14 -6.03
CA GLU A 55 5.38 -15.61 -6.72
C GLU A 55 6.27 -16.49 -5.82
N HIS A 56 6.23 -16.26 -4.49
CA HIS A 56 7.06 -16.94 -3.50
C HIS A 56 6.24 -17.53 -2.34
N PRO A 57 5.22 -18.38 -2.59
CA PRO A 57 4.31 -18.88 -1.55
C PRO A 57 5.03 -19.72 -0.49
N THR A 58 6.09 -20.44 -0.86
CA THR A 58 6.90 -21.24 0.07
C THR A 58 7.75 -20.38 1.00
N ARG A 59 8.06 -19.14 0.62
CA ARG A 59 8.79 -18.15 1.39
C ARG A 59 7.87 -17.29 2.28
N THR A 60 6.54 -17.41 2.12
CA THR A 60 5.53 -16.59 2.81
C THR A 60 4.87 -17.37 3.94
N ALA A 61 5.16 -17.00 5.18
CA ALA A 61 4.50 -17.59 6.36
C ALA A 61 3.05 -17.11 6.48
N SER A 62 2.80 -15.84 6.22
CA SER A 62 1.49 -15.23 6.03
C SER A 62 1.62 -13.92 5.26
N LEU A 63 0.53 -13.50 4.60
CA LEU A 63 0.37 -12.22 3.97
C LEU A 63 -0.45 -11.29 4.88
N ILE A 64 0.04 -10.09 5.13
CA ILE A 64 -0.71 -9.01 5.80
C ILE A 64 -0.80 -7.83 4.84
N SER A 65 -1.99 -7.61 4.27
CA SER A 65 -2.28 -6.55 3.31
C SER A 65 -3.04 -5.41 4.00
N VAL A 66 -2.42 -4.25 4.13
CA VAL A 66 -2.99 -3.10 4.84
C VAL A 66 -3.32 -1.99 3.86
N MET A 67 -4.55 -1.45 3.89
CA MET A 67 -5.05 -0.35 3.04
C MET A 67 -4.59 -0.46 1.59
N SER A 68 -4.76 -1.64 0.99
CA SER A 68 -4.28 -1.98 -0.35
C SER A 68 -5.40 -2.51 -1.24
N MET A 69 -5.07 -2.85 -2.49
CA MET A 69 -6.03 -3.31 -3.48
C MET A 69 -5.48 -4.46 -4.33
N PRO A 70 -6.36 -5.29 -4.97
CA PRO A 70 -5.95 -6.41 -5.82
C PRO A 70 -5.55 -5.99 -7.25
N GLY A 71 -5.71 -4.70 -7.59
CA GLY A 71 -5.39 -4.14 -8.91
C GLY A 71 -6.50 -4.29 -9.95
N GLU A 72 -7.71 -4.68 -9.56
CA GLU A 72 -8.89 -4.63 -10.42
C GLU A 72 -9.30 -3.16 -10.65
N PRO A 73 -9.69 -2.75 -11.88
CA PRO A 73 -10.10 -1.37 -12.16
C PRO A 73 -11.19 -0.85 -11.22
N GLU A 74 -12.12 -1.71 -10.84
CA GLU A 74 -13.23 -1.40 -9.93
C GLU A 74 -12.76 -1.05 -8.52
N THR A 75 -11.56 -1.51 -8.12
CA THR A 75 -10.96 -1.23 -6.82
C THR A 75 -10.07 0.02 -6.81
N MET A 76 -9.82 0.61 -7.99
CA MET A 76 -9.02 1.84 -8.15
C MET A 76 -9.86 3.12 -7.96
N GLN A 77 -10.89 3.06 -7.13
CA GLN A 77 -11.78 4.19 -6.88
C GLN A 77 -11.22 5.06 -5.75
N SER A 78 -10.77 6.25 -6.12
CA SER A 78 -10.34 7.29 -5.19
C SER A 78 -11.31 8.46 -5.25
N SER A 79 -11.49 9.18 -4.13
CA SER A 79 -12.22 10.44 -4.20
C SER A 79 -11.45 11.45 -5.06
N PRO A 80 -12.15 12.40 -5.74
CA PRO A 80 -11.49 13.44 -6.54
C PRO A 80 -10.48 14.26 -5.72
N GLU A 81 -10.78 14.51 -4.45
CA GLU A 81 -9.91 15.24 -3.53
C GLU A 81 -8.64 14.44 -3.21
N ALA A 82 -8.78 13.14 -2.89
CA ALA A 82 -7.66 12.27 -2.62
C ALA A 82 -6.73 12.14 -3.84
N MET A 83 -7.31 11.95 -5.03
CA MET A 83 -6.54 11.85 -6.26
C MET A 83 -5.83 13.16 -6.59
N THR A 84 -6.49 14.31 -6.40
CA THR A 84 -5.87 15.64 -6.58
C THR A 84 -4.69 15.84 -5.63
N ALA A 85 -4.84 15.44 -4.37
CA ALA A 85 -3.76 15.52 -3.39
C ALA A 85 -2.59 14.60 -3.77
N LEU A 86 -2.86 13.34 -4.11
CA LEU A 86 -1.86 12.35 -4.49
C LEU A 86 -1.04 12.79 -5.72
N LEU A 87 -1.70 13.31 -6.74
CA LEU A 87 -1.06 13.73 -8.00
C LEU A 87 -0.47 15.14 -7.96
N SER A 88 -0.66 15.87 -6.86
CA SER A 88 -0.10 17.21 -6.72
C SER A 88 1.43 17.16 -6.59
N ILE A 89 2.12 18.01 -7.37
CA ILE A 89 3.58 18.05 -7.39
C ILE A 89 4.07 18.90 -6.20
N PRO A 90 4.86 18.34 -5.27
CA PRO A 90 5.42 19.12 -4.19
C PRO A 90 6.49 20.09 -4.70
N PRO A 91 6.66 21.27 -4.07
CA PRO A 91 7.79 22.15 -4.31
C PRO A 91 9.11 21.41 -4.08
N SER A 92 10.17 21.85 -4.79
CA SER A 92 11.49 21.25 -4.68
C SER A 92 12.29 21.71 -3.47
N ASP A 93 11.87 22.82 -2.87
CA ASP A 93 12.49 23.32 -1.64
C ASP A 93 11.90 22.65 -0.39
N ARG A 94 12.71 22.54 0.65
CA ARG A 94 12.34 21.85 1.89
C ARG A 94 11.10 22.43 2.57
N ALA A 95 11.00 23.73 2.64
CA ALA A 95 9.88 24.40 3.33
C ALA A 95 8.56 24.19 2.58
N GLY A 96 8.59 24.38 1.26
CA GLY A 96 7.44 24.12 0.40
C GLY A 96 7.01 22.65 0.42
N PHE A 97 7.94 21.69 0.42
CA PHE A 97 7.65 20.28 0.53
C PHE A 97 6.91 19.95 1.84
N ILE A 98 7.40 20.51 2.97
CA ILE A 98 6.79 20.30 4.29
C ILE A 98 5.34 20.82 4.29
N GLU A 99 5.09 22.05 3.83
CA GLU A 99 3.73 22.59 3.80
C GLU A 99 2.83 21.85 2.81
N HIS A 100 3.38 21.38 1.69
CA HIS A 100 2.64 20.58 0.73
C HIS A 100 2.13 19.26 1.31
N SER A 101 2.85 18.67 2.27
CA SER A 101 2.46 17.40 2.91
C SER A 101 1.08 17.45 3.56
N LEU A 102 0.60 18.62 3.98
CA LEU A 102 -0.72 18.79 4.55
C LEU A 102 -1.86 18.49 3.57
N LYS A 103 -1.60 18.50 2.25
CA LYS A 103 -2.59 18.10 1.25
C LYS A 103 -2.97 16.63 1.37
N TYR A 104 -2.04 15.78 1.81
CA TYR A 104 -2.30 14.34 1.97
C TYR A 104 -3.32 14.03 3.07
N GLN A 105 -3.62 15.00 3.93
CA GLN A 105 -4.70 14.88 4.90
C GLN A 105 -6.09 14.75 4.26
N ALA A 106 -6.21 15.01 2.94
CA ALA A 106 -7.43 14.77 2.18
C ALA A 106 -7.88 13.30 2.23
N PHE A 107 -6.94 12.36 2.39
CA PHE A 107 -7.22 10.94 2.44
C PHE A 107 -6.78 10.25 3.75
N GLN A 108 -6.14 10.98 4.66
CA GLN A 108 -5.75 10.46 5.98
C GLN A 108 -6.90 10.49 6.97
N SER A 109 -6.70 9.85 8.12
CA SER A 109 -7.67 9.76 9.23
C SER A 109 -8.05 11.14 9.76
N LYS A 110 -9.29 11.57 9.49
CA LYS A 110 -9.78 12.92 9.87
C LYS A 110 -9.79 13.13 11.37
N LYS A 111 -10.19 12.10 12.12
CA LYS A 111 -10.28 12.12 13.60
C LYS A 111 -8.94 12.33 14.28
N TYR A 112 -7.86 11.84 13.66
CA TYR A 112 -6.52 11.83 14.26
C TYR A 112 -5.58 12.82 13.58
N ARG A 113 -6.13 13.80 12.86
CA ARG A 113 -5.34 14.82 12.17
C ARG A 113 -4.41 15.56 13.12
N ASN A 114 -3.13 15.63 12.75
CA ASN A 114 -2.10 16.32 13.48
C ASN A 114 -1.12 17.02 12.52
N ASP A 115 -1.36 18.31 12.28
CA ASP A 115 -0.57 19.11 11.34
C ASP A 115 0.90 19.21 11.75
N ALA A 116 1.20 19.30 13.05
CA ALA A 116 2.56 19.38 13.55
C ALA A 116 3.33 18.09 13.28
N LEU A 117 2.69 16.94 13.52
CA LEU A 117 3.28 15.62 13.23
C LEU A 117 3.45 15.41 11.72
N SER A 118 2.48 15.82 10.90
CA SER A 118 2.58 15.74 9.43
C SER A 118 3.79 16.52 8.93
N ARG A 119 3.99 17.77 9.40
CA ARG A 119 5.16 18.58 9.06
C ARG A 119 6.47 17.95 9.53
N ALA A 120 6.51 17.44 10.76
CA ALA A 120 7.70 16.81 11.31
C ALA A 120 8.11 15.55 10.52
N ASN A 121 7.13 14.73 10.12
CA ASN A 121 7.35 13.56 9.28
C ASN A 121 7.85 13.96 7.89
N ALA A 122 7.21 14.94 7.25
CA ALA A 122 7.63 15.44 5.93
C ALA A 122 9.05 16.02 5.95
N ALA A 123 9.41 16.74 7.02
CA ALA A 123 10.77 17.26 7.20
C ALA A 123 11.80 16.11 7.26
N ARG A 124 11.53 15.11 8.09
CA ARG A 124 12.39 13.92 8.22
C ARG A 124 12.51 13.16 6.91
N ASP A 125 11.41 12.99 6.18
CA ASP A 125 11.39 12.26 4.92
C ASP A 125 12.17 13.00 3.84
N PHE A 126 12.02 14.33 3.76
CA PHE A 126 12.82 15.17 2.86
C PHE A 126 14.31 15.05 3.15
N ASP A 127 14.68 15.20 4.42
CA ASP A 127 16.09 15.16 4.86
C ASP A 127 16.72 13.78 4.65
N ARG A 128 15.91 12.69 4.75
CA ARG A 128 16.39 11.34 4.53
C ARG A 128 16.62 11.01 3.06
N SER A 129 15.69 11.35 2.18
CA SER A 129 15.79 11.02 0.76
C SER A 129 14.74 11.75 -0.08
N TYR A 130 15.08 12.97 -0.53
CA TYR A 130 14.24 13.67 -1.49
C TYR A 130 14.49 13.17 -2.91
N TYR A 131 13.57 12.38 -3.45
CA TYR A 131 13.65 11.82 -4.81
C TYR A 131 12.28 11.83 -5.51
N PRO A 132 11.79 12.99 -5.97
CA PRO A 132 10.40 13.15 -6.43
C PRO A 132 10.04 12.29 -7.65
N ILE A 133 10.99 12.00 -8.55
CA ILE A 133 10.73 11.11 -9.69
C ILE A 133 10.42 9.66 -9.27
N GLY A 134 10.80 9.27 -8.06
CA GLY A 134 10.52 7.96 -7.50
C GLY A 134 9.02 7.68 -7.41
N THR A 135 8.23 8.66 -6.96
CA THR A 135 6.77 8.54 -6.88
C THR A 135 6.15 8.25 -8.24
N THR A 136 6.59 8.95 -9.28
CA THR A 136 6.11 8.72 -10.66
C THR A 136 6.46 7.32 -11.17
N ARG A 137 7.66 6.82 -10.86
CA ARG A 137 8.09 5.46 -11.21
C ARG A 137 7.29 4.40 -10.47
N GLN A 138 7.01 4.62 -9.20
CA GLN A 138 6.17 3.73 -8.38
C GLN A 138 4.73 3.66 -8.91
N MET A 139 4.13 4.80 -9.25
CA MET A 139 2.82 4.84 -9.92
C MET A 139 2.84 4.07 -11.25
N ALA A 140 3.90 4.22 -12.04
CA ALA A 140 4.07 3.49 -13.28
C ALA A 140 4.13 1.96 -13.04
N ALA A 141 4.84 1.51 -12.01
CA ALA A 141 4.92 0.11 -11.62
C ALA A 141 3.55 -0.47 -11.21
N ILE A 142 2.74 0.29 -10.46
CA ILE A 142 1.38 -0.12 -10.06
C ILE A 142 0.52 -0.38 -11.31
N TYR A 143 0.44 0.58 -12.21
CA TYR A 143 -0.38 0.44 -13.43
C TYR A 143 0.14 -0.66 -14.36
N ALA A 144 1.45 -0.80 -14.52
CA ALA A 144 2.04 -1.84 -15.37
C ALA A 144 1.84 -3.25 -14.84
N SER A 145 1.74 -3.42 -13.52
CA SER A 145 1.55 -4.74 -12.89
C SER A 145 0.10 -5.25 -12.97
N GLY A 146 -0.86 -4.37 -13.22
CA GLY A 146 -2.26 -4.73 -13.47
C GLY A 146 -2.93 -5.49 -12.32
N ARG A 147 -3.99 -6.25 -12.68
CA ARG A 147 -4.79 -7.02 -11.73
C ARG A 147 -4.15 -8.36 -11.37
N ARG A 148 -4.44 -8.81 -10.15
CA ARG A 148 -3.95 -10.07 -9.58
C ARG A 148 -5.07 -11.04 -9.22
N THR A 149 -6.27 -10.83 -9.77
CA THR A 149 -7.51 -11.54 -9.42
C THR A 149 -7.34 -13.06 -9.36
N GLU A 150 -6.97 -13.67 -10.49
CA GLU A 150 -6.86 -15.13 -10.61
C GLU A 150 -5.75 -15.70 -9.71
N ALA A 151 -4.62 -14.99 -9.61
CA ALA A 151 -3.51 -15.41 -8.76
C ALA A 151 -3.86 -15.34 -7.27
N LEU A 152 -4.63 -14.31 -6.84
CA LEU A 152 -5.12 -14.20 -5.47
C LEU A 152 -6.17 -15.27 -5.15
N GLN A 153 -7.03 -15.63 -6.10
CA GLN A 153 -7.99 -16.74 -5.93
C GLN A 153 -7.33 -18.11 -5.78
N ALA A 154 -6.15 -18.27 -6.37
CA ALA A 154 -5.36 -19.50 -6.25
C ALA A 154 -4.39 -19.47 -5.03
N LEU A 155 -4.32 -18.36 -4.29
CA LEU A 155 -3.36 -18.20 -3.22
C LEU A 155 -3.74 -19.07 -2.00
N ASN A 156 -2.84 -19.95 -1.59
CA ASN A 156 -2.99 -20.79 -0.41
C ASN A 156 -2.00 -20.37 0.69
N VAL A 157 -2.02 -19.08 1.03
CA VAL A 157 -1.19 -18.52 2.10
C VAL A 157 -2.14 -17.87 3.11
N PRO A 158 -1.95 -18.13 4.41
CA PRO A 158 -2.76 -17.46 5.43
C PRO A 158 -2.70 -15.95 5.28
N THR A 159 -3.86 -15.31 5.13
CA THR A 159 -3.93 -13.88 4.78
C THR A 159 -4.77 -13.09 5.76
N LEU A 160 -4.24 -11.95 6.19
CA LEU A 160 -4.94 -10.92 6.94
C LEU A 160 -5.02 -9.66 6.08
N VAL A 161 -6.23 -9.16 5.88
CA VAL A 161 -6.49 -7.86 5.24
C VAL A 161 -6.96 -6.88 6.31
N ILE A 162 -6.29 -5.73 6.41
CA ILE A 162 -6.69 -4.63 7.30
C ILE A 162 -6.97 -3.40 6.43
N HIS A 163 -8.14 -2.78 6.62
CA HIS A 163 -8.49 -1.60 5.84
C HIS A 163 -9.26 -0.58 6.69
N GLY A 164 -8.98 0.70 6.45
CA GLY A 164 -9.67 1.79 7.12
C GLY A 164 -11.03 2.07 6.48
N LYS A 165 -12.08 2.26 7.29
CA LYS A 165 -13.43 2.58 6.79
C LYS A 165 -13.52 3.99 6.18
N ASP A 166 -12.62 4.89 6.57
CA ASP A 166 -12.58 6.28 6.11
C ASP A 166 -11.53 6.52 5.01
N ASP A 167 -10.94 5.44 4.44
CA ASP A 167 -9.96 5.56 3.36
C ASP A 167 -10.63 6.04 2.07
N THR A 168 -10.27 7.25 1.64
CA THR A 168 -10.78 7.88 0.42
C THR A 168 -9.79 7.81 -0.75
N LEU A 169 -8.57 7.30 -0.53
CA LEU A 169 -7.58 7.08 -1.58
C LEU A 169 -7.70 5.70 -2.20
N ILE A 170 -7.69 4.66 -1.37
CA ILE A 170 -8.04 3.29 -1.78
C ILE A 170 -9.30 2.93 -1.00
N SER A 171 -10.44 2.89 -1.70
CA SER A 171 -11.72 2.74 -1.02
C SER A 171 -11.80 1.46 -0.17
N PRO A 172 -12.57 1.43 0.93
CA PRO A 172 -12.79 0.25 1.75
C PRO A 172 -13.19 -1.00 0.95
N PHE A 173 -13.95 -0.80 -0.14
CA PHE A 173 -14.32 -1.87 -1.08
C PHE A 173 -13.10 -2.64 -1.62
N ALA A 174 -11.96 -1.98 -1.81
CA ALA A 174 -10.75 -2.66 -2.29
C ALA A 174 -10.18 -3.65 -1.27
N GLY A 175 -10.28 -3.34 0.02
CA GLY A 175 -9.93 -4.26 1.11
C GLY A 175 -10.89 -5.44 1.19
N GLU A 176 -12.19 -5.16 1.14
CA GLU A 176 -13.25 -6.19 1.09
C GLU A 176 -13.04 -7.12 -0.10
N ARG A 177 -12.82 -6.55 -1.29
CA ARG A 177 -12.56 -7.32 -2.51
C ARG A 177 -11.29 -8.15 -2.44
N THR A 178 -10.22 -7.62 -1.85
CA THR A 178 -8.98 -8.38 -1.63
C THR A 178 -9.24 -9.60 -0.74
N ALA A 179 -10.00 -9.45 0.33
CA ALA A 179 -10.35 -10.55 1.24
C ALA A 179 -11.28 -11.57 0.59
N GLU A 180 -12.24 -11.14 -0.24
CA GLU A 180 -13.12 -12.03 -1.00
C GLU A 180 -12.36 -12.91 -1.99
N LEU A 181 -11.35 -12.36 -2.65
CA LEU A 181 -10.55 -13.07 -3.65
C LEU A 181 -9.69 -14.16 -3.03
N ILE A 182 -9.16 -13.95 -1.81
CA ILE A 182 -8.19 -14.87 -1.21
C ILE A 182 -8.90 -15.90 -0.33
N PRO A 183 -8.84 -17.20 -0.66
CA PRO A 183 -9.50 -18.23 0.13
C PRO A 183 -9.06 -18.23 1.60
N GLY A 184 -10.03 -18.13 2.51
CA GLY A 184 -9.77 -18.15 3.96
C GLY A 184 -9.11 -16.89 4.51
N ALA A 185 -9.08 -15.80 3.78
CA ALA A 185 -8.57 -14.54 4.30
C ALA A 185 -9.43 -14.01 5.45
N THR A 186 -8.76 -13.40 6.43
CA THR A 186 -9.42 -12.67 7.52
C THR A 186 -9.43 -11.19 7.16
N LEU A 187 -10.61 -10.55 7.21
CA LEU A 187 -10.77 -9.11 6.99
C LEU A 187 -11.00 -8.39 8.31
N VAL A 188 -10.28 -7.30 8.54
CA VAL A 188 -10.48 -6.38 9.66
C VAL A 188 -10.66 -4.97 9.12
N MET A 189 -11.89 -4.45 9.27
CA MET A 189 -12.22 -3.06 8.93
C MET A 189 -12.06 -2.20 10.19
N VAL A 190 -11.26 -1.12 10.07
CA VAL A 190 -10.90 -0.26 11.20
C VAL A 190 -11.68 1.05 11.13
N ASP A 191 -12.45 1.35 12.18
CA ASP A 191 -13.20 2.61 12.31
C ASP A 191 -12.24 3.81 12.42
N ASP A 192 -12.64 4.97 11.92
CA ASP A 192 -11.89 6.23 11.99
C ASP A 192 -10.48 6.18 11.32
N MET A 193 -10.14 5.12 10.62
CA MET A 193 -8.87 4.97 9.89
C MET A 193 -9.06 5.37 8.42
N GLY A 194 -8.26 6.34 7.97
CA GLY A 194 -8.11 6.72 6.56
C GLY A 194 -6.97 5.94 5.89
N HIS A 195 -6.32 6.59 4.90
CA HIS A 195 -5.15 6.01 4.22
C HIS A 195 -3.85 6.32 4.99
N ASP A 196 -3.84 6.02 6.27
CA ASP A 196 -2.71 6.13 7.19
C ASP A 196 -2.89 5.20 8.39
N VAL A 197 -1.87 5.09 9.23
CA VAL A 197 -1.92 4.33 10.49
C VAL A 197 -1.59 5.28 11.64
N PRO A 198 -2.57 6.05 12.15
CA PRO A 198 -2.34 7.01 13.20
C PRO A 198 -2.01 6.33 14.53
N GLU A 199 -1.17 6.97 15.34
CA GLU A 199 -0.66 6.44 16.61
C GLU A 199 -1.75 5.87 17.55
N PRO A 200 -2.93 6.51 17.72
CA PRO A 200 -3.98 5.95 18.58
C PRO A 200 -4.51 4.58 18.13
N LEU A 201 -4.32 4.18 16.89
CA LEU A 201 -4.72 2.88 16.36
C LEU A 201 -3.62 1.81 16.41
N TRP A 202 -2.37 2.18 16.72
CA TRP A 202 -1.24 1.24 16.69
C TRP A 202 -1.45 0.02 17.60
N GLY A 203 -1.95 0.23 18.82
CA GLY A 203 -2.21 -0.88 19.74
C GLY A 203 -3.18 -1.90 19.15
N HIS A 204 -4.30 -1.43 18.58
CA HIS A 204 -5.30 -2.29 17.95
C HIS A 204 -4.74 -3.05 16.74
N ILE A 205 -3.98 -2.37 15.88
CA ILE A 205 -3.41 -2.97 14.65
C ILE A 205 -2.31 -3.97 15.00
N VAL A 206 -1.41 -3.63 15.93
CA VAL A 206 -0.34 -4.52 16.39
C VAL A 206 -0.91 -5.76 17.06
N ASP A 207 -1.91 -5.62 17.94
CA ASP A 207 -2.59 -6.76 18.58
C ASP A 207 -3.28 -7.66 17.56
N THR A 208 -3.92 -7.07 16.54
CA THR A 208 -4.58 -7.81 15.47
C THR A 208 -3.57 -8.64 14.68
N ILE A 209 -2.46 -8.04 14.27
CA ILE A 209 -1.39 -8.73 13.54
C ILE A 209 -0.74 -9.82 14.42
N SER A 210 -0.43 -9.50 15.67
CA SER A 210 0.20 -10.44 16.59
C SER A 210 -0.68 -11.67 16.84
N ARG A 211 -1.97 -11.48 17.08
CA ARG A 211 -2.92 -12.60 17.26
C ARG A 211 -3.05 -13.45 16.00
N PHE A 212 -2.97 -12.83 14.82
CA PHE A 212 -3.04 -13.55 13.56
C PHE A 212 -1.78 -14.36 13.30
N THR A 213 -0.59 -13.82 13.55
CA THR A 213 0.69 -14.48 13.28
C THR A 213 1.07 -15.54 14.32
N LEU A 214 0.61 -15.38 15.59
CA LEU A 214 0.91 -16.31 16.68
C LEU A 214 -0.03 -17.53 16.76
N LYS A 215 -1.15 -17.55 16.04
CA LYS A 215 -2.11 -18.66 16.01
C LYS A 215 -1.65 -19.87 15.15
N LYS A 216 -0.40 -19.92 14.75
CA LYS A 216 0.13 -20.94 13.81
C LYS A 216 1.30 -21.69 14.35
#